data_d71ac0ed2ef98a7b95218b00206ed98c
#
_entry.id   d71ac0ed2ef98a7b95218b00206ed98c
#
_cell.length_a   1.000
_cell.length_b   1.000
_cell.length_c   1.000
_cell.angle_alpha   90.00
_cell.angle_beta   90.00
_cell.angle_gamma   90.00
#
_symmetry.space_group_name_H-M   'P 1'
#
loop_
_entity.id
_entity.type
_entity.pdbx_description
1 polymer ?
#
loop_
_entity_poly.entity_id
_entity_poly.type
_entity_poly.pdbx_seq_one_letter_code
_entity_poly.pdbx_strand_id
1 'polypeptide(L)'
;MSPGPLTVFGFDVSPSRRDASLVMGQILPDGRIGVAVLDTYSSQVAVDELAIAASIKKWADMYYPRMVCYDKYTTASIAQRLQNAGVQTRDVSGQSFYTACSDFHDALVNDRLRHSGQDLLIQQMANCAAKITPDAWRIVRRKSAGPVDIPIGLAMVIHILAQPVSEAKVYS
;
A
#
# COMPACT_ATOMS: atom_id res chain seq x y z
N MET A 1 10.19 -12.48 3.55
CA MET A 1 8.86 -12.89 3.03
C MET A 1 9.04 -13.59 1.70
N SER A 2 8.23 -14.60 1.43
CA SER A 2 8.30 -15.40 0.20
C SER A 2 7.31 -14.89 -0.84
N PRO A 3 7.62 -14.97 -2.15
CA PRO A 3 6.67 -14.65 -3.21
C PRO A 3 5.42 -15.54 -3.16
N GLY A 4 4.31 -15.04 -3.67
CA GLY A 4 3.12 -15.87 -3.87
C GLY A 4 1.78 -15.14 -3.81
N PRO A 5 0.68 -15.89 -3.96
CA PRO A 5 -0.66 -15.31 -4.11
C PRO A 5 -1.19 -14.60 -2.85
N LEU A 6 -0.55 -14.81 -1.71
CA LEU A 6 -0.89 -14.11 -0.46
C LEU A 6 -0.12 -12.79 -0.29
N THR A 7 0.64 -12.38 -1.32
CA THR A 7 1.40 -11.14 -1.32
C THR A 7 0.65 -10.05 -2.08
N VAL A 8 0.57 -8.87 -1.50
CA VAL A 8 -0.05 -7.67 -2.10
C VAL A 8 0.92 -6.50 -1.95
N PHE A 9 1.04 -5.70 -3.01
CA PHE A 9 1.79 -4.46 -2.99
C PHE A 9 0.84 -3.26 -2.89
N GLY A 10 1.36 -2.17 -2.34
CA GLY A 10 0.71 -0.87 -2.37
C GLY A 10 1.75 0.22 -2.60
N PHE A 11 1.38 1.25 -3.32
CA PHE A 11 2.25 2.41 -3.50
C PHE A 11 1.46 3.70 -3.45
N ASP A 12 2.12 4.74 -3.02
CA ASP A 12 1.54 6.08 -2.97
C ASP A 12 2.62 7.13 -3.25
N VAL A 13 2.18 8.28 -3.73
CA VAL A 13 3.02 9.45 -3.97
C VAL A 13 2.47 10.59 -3.12
N SER A 14 3.35 11.26 -2.36
CA SER A 14 2.96 12.38 -1.51
C SER A 14 2.34 13.53 -2.32
N PRO A 15 1.50 14.38 -1.70
CA PRO A 15 0.93 15.54 -2.37
C PRO A 15 1.97 16.52 -2.92
N SER A 16 3.14 16.62 -2.28
CA SER A 16 4.26 17.43 -2.76
C SER A 16 4.89 16.88 -4.04
N ARG A 17 4.61 15.63 -4.40
CA ARG A 17 5.22 14.86 -5.50
C ARG A 17 6.72 14.63 -5.33
N ARG A 18 7.24 14.80 -4.11
CA ARG A 18 8.67 14.65 -3.79
C ARG A 18 9.02 13.33 -3.16
N ASP A 19 8.05 12.65 -2.59
CA ASP A 19 8.23 11.38 -1.89
C ASP A 19 7.22 10.36 -2.41
N ALA A 20 7.68 9.13 -2.55
CA ALA A 20 6.85 8.00 -2.87
C ALA A 20 7.41 6.74 -2.21
N SER A 21 6.59 5.75 -2.00
CA SER A 21 7.03 4.47 -1.47
C SER A 21 6.25 3.31 -2.06
N LEU A 22 6.91 2.16 -2.09
CA LEU A 22 6.33 0.86 -2.40
C LEU A 22 6.38 0.01 -1.13
N VAL A 23 5.23 -0.50 -0.74
CA VAL A 23 5.10 -1.38 0.43
C VAL A 23 4.56 -2.74 0.02
N MET A 24 4.83 -3.73 0.85
CA MET A 24 4.35 -5.09 0.68
C MET A 24 3.67 -5.57 1.94
N GLY A 25 2.60 -6.33 1.78
CA GLY A 25 2.01 -7.13 2.84
C GLY A 25 1.84 -8.57 2.40
N GLN A 26 1.92 -9.46 3.37
CA GLN A 26 1.77 -10.90 3.15
C GLN A 26 1.07 -11.55 4.34
N ILE A 27 0.14 -12.46 4.07
CA ILE A 27 -0.41 -13.31 5.13
C ILE A 27 0.67 -14.30 5.59
N LEU A 28 0.97 -14.26 6.87
CA LEU A 28 1.94 -15.15 7.51
C LEU A 28 1.29 -16.49 7.91
N PRO A 29 2.09 -17.55 8.18
CA PRO A 29 1.55 -18.84 8.57
C PRO A 29 0.66 -18.81 9.83
N ASP A 30 0.88 -17.86 10.74
CA ASP A 30 0.07 -17.66 11.95
C ASP A 30 -1.20 -16.83 11.73
N GLY A 31 -1.49 -16.44 10.48
CA GLY A 31 -2.64 -15.62 10.09
C GLY A 31 -2.45 -14.12 10.24
N ARG A 32 -1.32 -13.66 10.78
CA ARG A 32 -0.99 -12.24 10.86
C ARG A 32 -0.53 -11.70 9.53
N ILE A 33 -0.46 -10.39 9.42
CA ILE A 33 -0.01 -9.69 8.21
C ILE A 33 1.41 -9.19 8.45
N GLY A 34 2.37 -9.77 7.73
CA GLY A 34 3.72 -9.23 7.64
C GLY A 34 3.76 -8.07 6.67
N VAL A 35 4.34 -6.93 7.06
CA VAL A 35 4.45 -5.74 6.23
C VAL A 35 5.91 -5.29 6.12
N ALA A 36 6.26 -4.76 4.96
CA ALA A 36 7.59 -4.23 4.70
C ALA A 36 7.54 -3.08 3.70
N VAL A 37 8.47 -2.15 3.83
CA VAL A 37 8.79 -1.16 2.80
C VAL A 37 9.78 -1.81 1.84
N LEU A 38 9.41 -1.90 0.57
CA LEU A 38 10.28 -2.50 -0.46
C LEU A 38 11.21 -1.47 -1.08
N ASP A 39 10.68 -0.26 -1.33
CA ASP A 39 11.45 0.80 -1.97
C ASP A 39 10.89 2.17 -1.60
N THR A 40 11.73 3.18 -1.69
CA THR A 40 11.37 4.58 -1.49
C THR A 40 11.98 5.43 -2.58
N TYR A 41 11.29 6.50 -2.94
CA TYR A 41 11.67 7.40 -4.01
C TYR A 41 11.60 8.83 -3.48
N SER A 42 12.64 9.61 -3.68
CA SER A 42 12.70 11.00 -3.25
C SER A 42 13.30 11.89 -4.33
N SER A 43 12.81 13.12 -4.40
CA SER A 43 13.30 14.14 -5.33
C SER A 43 13.14 15.52 -4.70
N GLN A 44 14.03 16.43 -5.02
CA GLN A 44 13.90 17.83 -4.59
C GLN A 44 12.85 18.60 -5.39
N VAL A 45 12.49 18.10 -6.58
CA VAL A 45 11.50 18.72 -7.47
C VAL A 45 10.24 17.87 -7.55
N ALA A 46 10.33 16.76 -8.25
CA ALA A 46 9.25 15.77 -8.36
C ALA A 46 9.85 14.39 -8.66
N VAL A 47 9.24 13.34 -8.11
CA VAL A 47 9.64 11.96 -8.39
C VAL A 47 9.38 11.60 -9.85
N ASP A 48 10.23 10.76 -10.40
CA ASP A 48 10.12 10.25 -11.77
C ASP A 48 9.14 9.08 -11.83
N GLU A 49 7.95 9.32 -12.36
CA GLU A 49 6.89 8.31 -12.45
C GLU A 49 7.26 7.12 -13.34
N LEU A 50 8.07 7.35 -14.39
CA LEU A 50 8.58 6.27 -15.24
C LEU A 50 9.51 5.35 -14.46
N ALA A 51 10.43 5.93 -13.70
CA ALA A 51 11.37 5.19 -12.87
C ALA A 51 10.64 4.42 -11.77
N ILE A 52 9.62 5.02 -11.15
CA ILE A 52 8.78 4.35 -10.14
C ILE A 52 8.06 3.14 -10.75
N ALA A 53 7.39 3.32 -11.89
CA ALA A 53 6.70 2.22 -12.56
C ALA A 53 7.65 1.07 -12.92
N ALA A 54 8.83 1.37 -13.44
CA ALA A 54 9.86 0.37 -13.75
C ALA A 54 10.35 -0.37 -12.50
N SER A 55 10.57 0.35 -11.41
CA SER A 55 10.96 -0.22 -10.12
C SER A 55 9.89 -1.16 -9.55
N ILE A 56 8.62 -0.72 -9.55
CA ILE A 56 7.50 -1.55 -9.08
C ILE A 56 7.38 -2.82 -9.93
N LYS A 57 7.50 -2.71 -11.25
CA LYS A 57 7.48 -3.87 -12.15
C LYS A 57 8.59 -4.87 -11.81
N LYS A 58 9.80 -4.39 -11.55
CA LYS A 58 10.94 -5.22 -11.15
C LYS A 58 10.66 -5.97 -9.83
N TRP A 59 10.11 -5.28 -8.83
CA TRP A 59 9.71 -5.90 -7.58
C TRP A 59 8.58 -6.91 -7.77
N ALA A 60 7.60 -6.60 -8.64
CA ALA A 60 6.50 -7.50 -8.95
C ALA A 60 6.99 -8.79 -9.64
N ASP A 61 7.97 -8.70 -10.53
CA ASP A 61 8.59 -9.86 -11.16
C ASP A 61 9.37 -10.73 -10.17
N MET A 62 9.82 -10.17 -9.08
CA MET A 62 10.54 -10.88 -8.01
C MET A 62 9.60 -11.58 -7.01
N TYR A 63 8.53 -10.91 -6.60
CA TYR A 63 7.64 -11.38 -5.52
C TYR A 63 6.28 -11.90 -6.00
N TYR A 64 5.93 -11.70 -7.25
CA TYR A 64 4.66 -12.16 -7.84
C TYR A 64 3.44 -11.79 -7.01
N PRO A 65 3.23 -10.49 -6.67
CA PRO A 65 2.05 -10.09 -5.91
C PRO A 65 0.79 -10.38 -6.72
N ARG A 66 -0.26 -10.80 -6.04
CA ARG A 66 -1.56 -10.99 -6.70
C ARG A 66 -2.20 -9.67 -7.12
N MET A 67 -1.78 -8.56 -6.51
CA MET A 67 -2.35 -7.24 -6.74
C MET A 67 -1.35 -6.16 -6.37
N VAL A 68 -1.36 -5.05 -7.11
CA VAL A 68 -0.67 -3.81 -6.76
C VAL A 68 -1.73 -2.72 -6.58
N CYS A 69 -1.86 -2.22 -5.35
CA CYS A 69 -2.87 -1.25 -4.97
C CYS A 69 -2.38 0.18 -5.20
N TYR A 70 -3.27 1.05 -5.63
CA TYR A 70 -3.00 2.46 -5.87
C TYR A 70 -4.24 3.31 -5.59
N ASP A 71 -4.06 4.62 -5.51
CA ASP A 71 -5.13 5.62 -5.46
C ASP A 71 -5.18 6.37 -6.80
N LYS A 72 -6.27 6.25 -7.53
CA LYS A 72 -6.44 6.87 -8.86
C LYS A 72 -6.31 8.38 -8.85
N TYR A 73 -6.58 9.04 -7.74
CA TYR A 73 -6.49 10.50 -7.65
C TYR A 73 -5.05 11.01 -7.56
N THR A 74 -4.10 10.16 -7.17
CA THR A 74 -2.70 10.54 -6.98
C THR A 74 -1.73 9.82 -7.92
N THR A 75 -2.06 8.60 -8.36
CA THR A 75 -1.10 7.69 -9.00
C THR A 75 -1.63 6.97 -10.24
N ALA A 76 -2.69 7.48 -10.85
CA ALA A 76 -3.32 6.83 -12.03
C ALA A 76 -2.35 6.60 -13.19
N SER A 77 -1.43 7.54 -13.45
CA SER A 77 -0.48 7.41 -14.55
C SER A 77 0.54 6.29 -14.33
N ILE A 78 1.01 6.12 -13.11
CA ILE A 78 1.90 5.00 -12.74
C ILE A 78 1.14 3.67 -12.88
N ALA A 79 -0.09 3.62 -12.36
CA ALA A 79 -0.94 2.43 -12.46
C ALA A 79 -1.20 2.03 -13.92
N GLN A 80 -1.45 2.99 -14.80
CA GLN A 80 -1.65 2.71 -16.23
C GLN A 80 -0.41 2.09 -16.86
N ARG A 81 0.78 2.56 -16.51
CA ARG A 81 2.04 1.97 -16.99
C ARG A 81 2.23 0.54 -16.51
N LEU A 82 1.87 0.26 -15.25
CA LEU A 82 1.91 -1.07 -14.68
C LEU A 82 0.93 -2.02 -15.38
N GLN A 83 -0.29 -1.56 -15.64
CA GLN A 83 -1.31 -2.31 -16.40
C GLN A 83 -0.82 -2.65 -17.80
N ASN A 84 -0.23 -1.68 -18.50
CA ASN A 84 0.35 -1.88 -19.83
C ASN A 84 1.51 -2.91 -19.81
N ALA A 85 2.19 -3.03 -18.68
CA ALA A 85 3.25 -4.03 -18.46
C ALA A 85 2.73 -5.40 -17.97
N GLY A 86 1.41 -5.58 -17.88
CA GLY A 86 0.79 -6.85 -17.49
C GLY A 86 0.65 -7.06 -15.97
N VAL A 87 0.87 -6.03 -15.16
CA VAL A 87 0.72 -6.10 -13.71
C VAL A 87 -0.74 -5.93 -13.32
N GLN A 88 -1.25 -6.80 -12.45
CA GLN A 88 -2.60 -6.67 -11.89
C GLN A 88 -2.63 -5.51 -10.89
N THR A 89 -3.53 -4.57 -11.11
CA THR A 89 -3.67 -3.39 -10.24
C THR A 89 -5.08 -3.28 -9.67
N ARG A 90 -5.20 -2.64 -8.52
CA ARG A 90 -6.47 -2.34 -7.87
C ARG A 90 -6.49 -0.90 -7.39
N ASP A 91 -7.48 -0.14 -7.85
CA ASP A 91 -7.77 1.18 -7.30
C ASP A 91 -8.43 1.05 -5.93
N VAL A 92 -7.82 1.67 -4.93
CA VAL A 92 -8.34 1.79 -3.56
C VAL A 92 -8.44 3.28 -3.22
N SER A 93 -9.53 3.90 -3.64
CA SER A 93 -9.75 5.34 -3.47
C SER A 93 -11.18 5.63 -3.01
N GLY A 94 -11.43 6.86 -2.58
CA GLY A 94 -12.75 7.28 -2.12
C GLY A 94 -13.24 6.42 -0.95
N GLN A 95 -14.43 5.86 -1.05
CA GLN A 95 -15.02 5.03 0.01
C GLN A 95 -14.20 3.77 0.30
N SER A 96 -13.60 3.16 -0.72
CA SER A 96 -12.70 2.01 -0.53
C SER A 96 -11.48 2.37 0.32
N PHE A 97 -10.92 3.56 0.15
CA PHE A 97 -9.82 4.04 0.98
C PHE A 97 -10.25 4.30 2.43
N TYR A 98 -11.45 4.81 2.66
CA TYR A 98 -11.97 4.98 4.03
C TYR A 98 -12.12 3.63 4.72
N THR A 99 -12.65 2.65 4.03
CA THR A 99 -12.72 1.27 4.54
C THR A 99 -11.32 0.70 4.78
N ALA A 100 -10.37 0.95 3.89
CA ALA A 100 -8.98 0.54 4.05
C ALA A 100 -8.34 1.13 5.31
N CYS A 101 -8.58 2.38 5.62
CA CYS A 101 -8.11 3.01 6.86
C CYS A 101 -8.70 2.32 8.10
N SER A 102 -9.98 1.96 8.06
CA SER A 102 -10.64 1.23 9.15
C SER A 102 -10.04 -0.16 9.33
N ASP A 103 -9.80 -0.89 8.26
CA ASP A 103 -9.15 -2.20 8.28
C ASP A 103 -7.72 -2.11 8.85
N PHE A 104 -6.98 -1.07 8.48
CA PHE A 104 -5.64 -0.81 9.00
C PHE A 104 -5.66 -0.54 10.52
N HIS A 105 -6.55 0.34 10.96
CA HIS A 105 -6.71 0.63 12.38
C HIS A 105 -7.09 -0.63 13.17
N ASP A 106 -8.02 -1.41 12.67
CA ASP A 106 -8.43 -2.68 13.29
C ASP A 106 -7.25 -3.68 13.40
N ALA A 107 -6.45 -3.78 12.36
CA ALA A 107 -5.25 -4.63 12.38
C ALA A 107 -4.19 -4.13 13.39
N LEU A 108 -4.05 -2.82 13.56
CA LEU A 108 -3.14 -2.23 14.54
C LEU A 108 -3.59 -2.51 15.98
N VAL A 109 -4.86 -2.24 16.30
CA VAL A 109 -5.37 -2.39 17.69
C VAL A 109 -5.51 -3.84 18.11
N ASN A 110 -5.66 -4.78 17.18
CA ASN A 110 -5.76 -6.21 17.44
C ASN A 110 -4.43 -6.96 17.30
N ASP A 111 -3.31 -6.26 17.21
CA ASP A 111 -1.96 -6.85 17.13
C ASP A 111 -1.79 -7.85 15.98
N ARG A 112 -2.42 -7.57 14.83
CA ARG A 112 -2.37 -8.45 13.65
C ARG A 112 -1.25 -8.13 12.67
N LEU A 113 -0.48 -7.05 12.91
CA LEU A 113 0.62 -6.66 12.04
C LEU A 113 1.96 -7.11 12.59
N ARG A 114 2.86 -7.44 11.68
CA ARG A 114 4.27 -7.75 11.97
C ARG A 114 5.16 -7.01 11.00
N HIS A 115 6.22 -6.39 11.51
CA HIS A 115 7.24 -5.70 10.73
C HIS A 115 8.63 -5.89 11.35
N SER A 116 9.67 -5.65 10.57
CA SER A 116 11.07 -5.81 11.01
C SER A 116 11.64 -4.59 11.74
N GLY A 117 10.83 -3.56 11.99
CA GLY A 117 11.28 -2.34 12.66
C GLY A 117 12.02 -1.36 11.74
N GLN A 118 11.68 -1.30 10.47
CA GLN A 118 12.27 -0.36 9.52
C GLN A 118 12.04 1.09 9.99
N ASP A 119 13.11 1.87 10.11
CA ASP A 119 13.06 3.23 10.67
C ASP A 119 12.09 4.14 9.93
N LEU A 120 12.10 4.10 8.60
CA LEU A 120 11.23 4.94 7.79
C LEU A 120 9.74 4.60 7.97
N LEU A 121 9.41 3.32 8.14
CA LEU A 121 8.05 2.89 8.47
C LEU A 121 7.61 3.49 9.81
N ILE A 122 8.43 3.35 10.83
CA ILE A 122 8.15 3.88 12.18
C ILE A 122 8.01 5.41 12.12
N GLN A 123 8.90 6.09 11.43
CA GLN A 123 8.86 7.54 11.27
C GLN A 123 7.59 8.02 10.59
N GLN A 124 7.20 7.40 9.49
CA GLN A 124 5.99 7.80 8.77
C GLN A 124 4.72 7.43 9.55
N MET A 125 4.71 6.34 10.30
CA MET A 125 3.60 6.05 11.22
C MET A 125 3.46 7.13 12.28
N ALA A 126 4.56 7.65 12.82
CA ALA A 126 4.54 8.77 13.77
C ALA A 126 4.06 10.09 13.14
N ASN A 127 4.26 10.29 11.83
CA ASN A 127 3.78 11.46 11.10
C ASN A 127 2.25 11.46 10.91
N CYS A 128 1.62 10.29 10.95
CA CYS A 128 0.20 10.16 10.65
C CYS A 128 -0.67 11.03 11.55
N ALA A 129 -1.48 11.89 10.94
CA ALA A 129 -2.67 12.45 11.56
C ALA A 129 -3.89 11.66 11.09
N ALA A 130 -4.74 11.30 12.04
CA ALA A 130 -5.98 10.61 11.76
C ALA A 130 -7.18 11.48 12.11
N LYS A 131 -8.21 11.44 11.27
CA LYS A 131 -9.52 11.95 11.62
C LYS A 131 -10.30 10.83 12.28
N ILE A 132 -10.66 11.02 13.53
CA ILE A 132 -11.45 10.07 14.30
C ILE A 132 -12.87 10.64 14.41
N THR A 133 -13.83 9.87 13.94
CA THR A 133 -15.26 10.09 14.17
C THR A 133 -15.83 8.88 14.90
N PRO A 134 -17.05 8.92 15.48
CA PRO A 134 -17.64 7.75 16.14
C PRO A 134 -17.68 6.51 15.26
N ASP A 135 -17.76 6.70 13.94
CA ASP A 135 -17.95 5.62 12.97
C ASP A 135 -16.72 5.35 12.07
N ALA A 136 -15.64 6.16 12.17
CA ALA A 136 -14.52 6.02 11.25
C ALA A 136 -13.20 6.55 11.81
N TRP A 137 -12.13 5.88 11.38
CA TRP A 137 -10.75 6.32 11.53
C TRP A 137 -10.13 6.40 10.13
N ARG A 138 -9.48 7.52 9.80
CA ARG A 138 -8.82 7.66 8.50
C ARG A 138 -7.58 8.54 8.56
N ILE A 139 -6.60 8.22 7.73
CA ILE A 139 -5.39 9.01 7.56
C ILE A 139 -5.72 10.28 6.78
N VAL A 140 -5.24 11.42 7.27
CA VAL A 140 -5.43 12.72 6.62
C VAL A 140 -4.07 13.29 6.20
N ARG A 141 -3.75 13.20 4.91
CA ARG A 141 -2.47 13.66 4.34
C ARG A 141 -2.12 15.09 4.73
N ARG A 142 -3.06 16.03 4.54
CA ARG A 142 -2.83 17.47 4.75
C ARG A 142 -2.59 17.86 6.21
N LYS A 143 -3.01 17.04 7.16
CA LYS A 143 -2.85 17.26 8.60
C LYS A 143 -1.67 16.49 9.19
N SER A 144 -1.03 15.66 8.41
CA SER A 144 0.11 14.85 8.87
C SER A 144 1.36 15.71 8.96
N ALA A 145 2.23 15.37 9.90
CA ALA A 145 3.46 16.13 10.22
C ALA A 145 4.56 16.02 9.16
N GLY A 146 4.40 15.11 8.20
CA GLY A 146 5.33 14.84 7.11
C GLY A 146 4.77 13.82 6.16
N PRO A 147 5.59 13.19 5.29
CA PRO A 147 5.14 12.15 4.37
C PRO A 147 4.43 11.00 5.08
N VAL A 148 3.36 10.49 4.48
CA VAL A 148 2.56 9.35 4.95
C VAL A 148 2.24 8.35 3.82
N ASP A 149 3.03 8.36 2.77
CA ASP A 149 2.89 7.46 1.64
C ASP A 149 3.02 5.97 2.04
N ILE A 150 3.86 5.65 3.03
CA ILE A 150 3.97 4.30 3.59
C ILE A 150 2.68 3.87 4.31
N PRO A 151 2.15 4.58 5.31
CA PRO A 151 0.89 4.23 5.95
C PRO A 151 -0.29 4.13 4.98
N ILE A 152 -0.36 5.00 3.98
CA ILE A 152 -1.41 4.97 2.96
C ILE A 152 -1.28 3.70 2.12
N GLY A 153 -0.09 3.37 1.66
CA GLY A 153 0.17 2.11 0.95
C GLY A 153 -0.19 0.89 1.79
N LEU A 154 0.18 0.88 3.07
CA LEU A 154 -0.16 -0.20 4.00
C LEU A 154 -1.66 -0.34 4.23
N ALA A 155 -2.40 0.76 4.37
CA ALA A 155 -3.86 0.71 4.51
C ALA A 155 -4.50 0.01 3.30
N MET A 156 -4.09 0.35 2.10
CA MET A 156 -4.57 -0.29 0.87
C MET A 156 -4.24 -1.79 0.82
N VAL A 157 -3.01 -2.15 1.15
CA VAL A 157 -2.54 -3.55 1.18
C VAL A 157 -3.33 -4.39 2.18
N ILE A 158 -3.50 -3.89 3.40
CA ILE A 158 -4.23 -4.58 4.46
C ILE A 158 -5.70 -4.77 4.08
N HIS A 159 -6.31 -3.77 3.45
CA HIS A 159 -7.67 -3.85 2.95
C HIS A 159 -7.87 -5.02 1.97
N ILE A 160 -6.96 -5.19 1.02
CA ILE A 160 -7.03 -6.28 0.05
C ILE A 160 -6.75 -7.64 0.72
N LEU A 161 -5.79 -7.72 1.63
CA LEU A 161 -5.46 -8.94 2.34
C LEU A 161 -6.57 -9.39 3.31
N ALA A 162 -7.37 -8.45 3.83
CA ALA A 162 -8.52 -8.75 4.69
C ALA A 162 -9.71 -9.32 3.89
N GLN A 163 -9.75 -9.13 2.58
CA GLN A 163 -10.80 -9.68 1.72
C GLN A 163 -10.54 -11.18 1.46
N PRO A 164 -11.60 -12.02 1.42
CA PRO A 164 -11.43 -13.41 1.04
C PRO A 164 -10.86 -13.50 -0.39
N VAL A 165 -9.92 -14.41 -0.58
CA VAL A 165 -9.44 -14.73 -1.93
C VAL A 165 -10.64 -15.30 -2.69
N SER A 166 -11.11 -14.59 -3.72
CA SER A 166 -12.12 -15.16 -4.61
C SER A 166 -11.48 -16.36 -5.28
N GLU A 167 -12.01 -17.55 -5.01
CA GLU A 167 -11.71 -18.72 -5.84
C GLU A 167 -12.05 -18.33 -7.27
N ALA A 168 -11.04 -18.33 -8.13
CA ALA A 168 -11.29 -18.21 -9.55
C ALA A 168 -12.20 -19.37 -9.89
N LYS A 169 -13.45 -19.09 -10.24
CA LYS A 169 -14.34 -20.11 -10.79
C LYS A 169 -13.66 -20.58 -12.08
N VAL A 170 -13.01 -21.73 -11.99
CA VAL A 170 -12.55 -22.44 -13.16
C VAL A 170 -13.82 -22.91 -13.88
N TYR A 171 -14.24 -22.14 -14.86
CA TYR A 171 -15.24 -22.65 -15.82
C TYR A 171 -14.54 -23.72 -16.66
N SER A 172 -14.81 -24.94 -16.31
CA SER A 172 -14.48 -26.08 -17.15
C SER A 172 -15.40 -26.13 -18.38
#